data_02cfb1cda5457ada414fbe443b9a68a9
#
_entry.id   02cfb1cda5457ada414fbe443b9a68a9
#
_cell.length_a   1.000
_cell.length_b   1.000
_cell.length_c   1.000
_cell.angle_alpha   90.00
_cell.angle_beta   90.00
_cell.angle_gamma   90.00
#
_symmetry.space_group_name_H-M   'P 1'
#
loop_
_entity.id
_entity.type
_entity.pdbx_description
1 polymer ?
#
loop_
_entity_poly.entity_id
_entity_poly.type
_entity_poly.pdbx_seq_one_letter_code
_entity_poly.pdbx_strand_id
1 'polypeptide(L)'
;MKIKNIIPVTGPVITPEMIKYIRKYLSPDTELSTSQIKVGTPSIECEYDEAMAGPDVLRLCKEAEAEGCDGIFINCFGDPAVKAARELVNIPVFGGFEPAMHLALGLADKIAIISVMKNVLPMIEGEVAKSHLEGRVCCVRSIDIPVEELQQHDRLVKALIEEAINAITTDGAQAVALGCTAMVDVAEDVQAGLLLKGYDIPVIEAAQ
;
A
#
# COMPACT_ATOMS: atom_id res chain seq x y z
N MET A 1 3.80 11.18 -20.00
CA MET A 1 3.66 9.78 -19.56
C MET A 1 2.23 9.54 -19.12
N LYS A 2 1.63 8.41 -19.48
CA LYS A 2 0.25 8.06 -19.13
C LYS A 2 0.23 6.85 -18.20
N ILE A 3 -0.27 7.03 -16.98
CA ILE A 3 -0.31 6.00 -15.95
C ILE A 3 -1.76 5.59 -15.68
N LYS A 4 -2.02 4.28 -15.62
CA LYS A 4 -3.29 3.73 -15.16
C LYS A 4 -3.18 3.35 -13.68
N ASN A 5 -4.00 3.99 -12.85
CA ASN A 5 -4.26 3.58 -11.48
C ASN A 5 -5.44 2.60 -11.46
N ILE A 6 -5.22 1.37 -11.01
CA ILE A 6 -6.26 0.33 -10.89
C ILE A 6 -6.62 0.15 -9.42
N ILE A 7 -7.89 0.37 -9.09
CA ILE A 7 -8.45 0.14 -7.75
C ILE A 7 -8.98 -1.29 -7.70
N PRO A 8 -8.34 -2.20 -6.93
CA PRO A 8 -8.66 -3.63 -6.95
C PRO A 8 -9.78 -4.03 -5.98
N VAL A 9 -10.69 -3.12 -5.69
CA VAL A 9 -11.85 -3.35 -4.80
C VAL A 9 -13.11 -2.76 -5.42
N THR A 10 -14.29 -3.26 -5.03
CA THR A 10 -15.58 -2.76 -5.54
C THR A 10 -16.20 -1.71 -4.63
N GLY A 11 -15.73 -1.59 -3.39
CA GLY A 11 -16.20 -0.60 -2.42
C GLY A 11 -15.64 0.80 -2.64
N PRO A 12 -16.19 1.82 -1.99
CA PRO A 12 -15.77 3.22 -2.12
C PRO A 12 -14.55 3.54 -1.22
N VAL A 13 -13.57 2.62 -1.16
CA VAL A 13 -12.41 2.73 -0.26
C VAL A 13 -11.45 3.83 -0.73
N ILE A 14 -11.23 3.94 -2.05
CA ILE A 14 -10.35 4.95 -2.63
C ILE A 14 -11.19 6.13 -3.09
N THR A 15 -11.01 7.26 -2.41
CA THR A 15 -11.77 8.48 -2.67
C THR A 15 -11.12 9.38 -3.73
N PRO A 16 -11.85 10.34 -4.33
CA PRO A 16 -11.28 11.34 -5.22
C PRO A 16 -10.15 12.16 -4.55
N GLU A 17 -10.24 12.41 -3.25
CA GLU A 17 -9.23 13.13 -2.47
C GLU A 17 -7.94 12.32 -2.40
N MET A 18 -8.01 11.01 -2.18
CA MET A 18 -6.86 10.12 -2.21
C MET A 18 -6.19 10.10 -3.59
N ILE A 19 -6.96 10.04 -4.67
CA ILE A 19 -6.42 10.14 -6.04
C ILE A 19 -5.74 11.49 -6.28
N LYS A 20 -6.33 12.58 -5.76
CA LYS A 20 -5.73 13.92 -5.83
C LYS A 20 -4.42 13.98 -5.02
N TYR A 21 -4.34 13.28 -3.89
CA TYR A 21 -3.13 13.18 -3.10
C TYR A 21 -2.01 12.46 -3.86
N ILE A 22 -2.28 11.29 -4.41
CA ILE A 22 -1.33 10.53 -5.25
C ILE A 22 -0.80 11.42 -6.39
N ARG A 23 -1.68 12.21 -7.01
CA ARG A 23 -1.29 13.10 -8.12
C ARG A 23 -0.26 14.16 -7.74
N LYS A 24 -0.12 14.55 -6.46
CA LYS A 24 0.89 15.52 -6.01
C LYS A 24 2.32 14.99 -6.23
N TYR A 25 2.53 13.69 -6.23
CA TYR A 25 3.84 13.06 -6.38
C TYR A 25 4.21 12.73 -7.83
N LEU A 26 3.28 12.91 -8.75
CA LEU A 26 3.53 12.70 -10.17
C LEU A 26 4.11 13.96 -10.83
N SER A 27 4.98 13.76 -11.84
CA SER A 27 5.42 14.86 -12.70
C SER A 27 4.21 15.61 -13.30
N PRO A 28 4.27 16.94 -13.45
CA PRO A 28 3.19 17.72 -14.07
C PRO A 28 2.73 17.21 -15.44
N ASP A 29 3.66 16.64 -16.21
CA ASP A 29 3.39 16.09 -17.55
C ASP A 29 2.84 14.64 -17.52
N THR A 30 2.60 14.08 -16.33
CA THR A 30 2.03 12.72 -16.19
C THR A 30 0.51 12.79 -16.17
N GLU A 31 -0.11 12.11 -17.12
CA GLU A 31 -1.55 11.85 -17.11
C GLU A 31 -1.85 10.64 -16.22
N LEU A 32 -2.69 10.82 -15.21
CA LEU A 32 -3.18 9.74 -14.34
C LEU A 32 -4.65 9.47 -14.67
N SER A 33 -4.95 8.27 -15.13
CA SER A 33 -6.32 7.76 -15.28
C SER A 33 -6.59 6.67 -14.25
N THR A 34 -7.83 6.58 -13.75
CA THR A 34 -8.21 5.62 -12.71
C THR A 34 -9.33 4.72 -13.21
N SER A 35 -9.20 3.43 -12.97
CA SER A 35 -10.24 2.41 -13.19
C SER A 35 -10.40 1.57 -11.93
N GLN A 36 -11.65 1.19 -11.64
CA GLN A 36 -11.99 0.33 -10.50
C GLN A 36 -12.53 -1.00 -11.02
N ILE A 37 -12.21 -2.11 -10.34
CA ILE A 37 -12.79 -3.41 -10.65
C ILE A 37 -14.30 -3.40 -10.45
N LYS A 38 -15.01 -4.25 -11.22
CA LYS A 38 -16.45 -4.42 -11.13
C LYS A 38 -16.86 -5.74 -10.47
N VAL A 39 -15.93 -6.69 -10.43
CA VAL A 39 -16.11 -8.01 -9.85
C VAL A 39 -15.00 -8.25 -8.83
N GLY A 40 -15.37 -8.54 -7.59
CA GLY A 40 -14.48 -8.71 -6.45
C GLY A 40 -15.19 -8.38 -5.14
N THR A 41 -14.43 -8.17 -4.08
CA THR A 41 -14.92 -7.80 -2.75
C THR A 41 -14.88 -6.29 -2.52
N PRO A 42 -15.64 -5.74 -1.56
CA PRO A 42 -15.65 -4.31 -1.27
C PRO A 42 -14.31 -3.76 -0.77
N SER A 43 -13.53 -4.60 -0.06
CA SER A 43 -12.17 -4.32 0.41
C SER A 43 -11.32 -5.57 0.27
N ILE A 44 -9.98 -5.44 0.34
CA ILE A 44 -9.06 -6.58 0.43
C ILE A 44 -8.51 -6.62 1.84
N GLU A 45 -8.95 -7.63 2.61
CA GLU A 45 -8.55 -7.83 4.00
C GLU A 45 -8.12 -9.28 4.29
N CYS A 46 -8.06 -10.14 3.26
CA CYS A 46 -7.56 -11.51 3.34
C CYS A 46 -7.21 -12.07 1.95
N GLU A 47 -6.56 -13.23 1.91
CA GLU A 47 -6.19 -13.97 0.69
C GLU A 47 -7.38 -14.24 -0.26
N TYR A 48 -8.56 -14.52 0.30
CA TYR A 48 -9.78 -14.72 -0.49
C TYR A 48 -10.15 -13.47 -1.28
N ASP A 49 -10.10 -12.30 -0.64
CA ASP A 49 -10.44 -11.03 -1.28
C ASP A 49 -9.46 -10.72 -2.40
N GLU A 50 -8.17 -10.97 -2.16
CA GLU A 50 -7.12 -10.80 -3.17
C GLU A 50 -7.35 -11.71 -4.38
N ALA A 51 -7.65 -13.00 -4.14
CA ALA A 51 -7.93 -13.96 -5.20
C ALA A 51 -9.16 -13.56 -6.03
N MET A 52 -10.19 -13.00 -5.40
CA MET A 52 -11.41 -12.54 -6.09
C MET A 52 -11.18 -11.28 -6.92
N ALA A 53 -10.26 -10.42 -6.53
CA ALA A 53 -9.92 -9.21 -7.28
C ALA A 53 -9.11 -9.52 -8.56
N GLY A 54 -8.24 -10.55 -8.52
CA GLY A 54 -7.24 -10.86 -9.52
C GLY A 54 -7.77 -10.88 -10.96
N PRO A 55 -8.83 -11.63 -11.30
CA PRO A 55 -9.33 -11.73 -12.69
C PRO A 55 -9.73 -10.38 -13.30
N ASP A 56 -10.37 -9.50 -12.51
CA ASP A 56 -10.83 -8.21 -13.03
C ASP A 56 -9.69 -7.18 -13.07
N VAL A 57 -8.71 -7.27 -12.15
CA VAL A 57 -7.45 -6.51 -12.22
C VAL A 57 -6.72 -6.84 -13.52
N LEU A 58 -6.55 -8.12 -13.86
CA LEU A 58 -5.87 -8.54 -15.10
C LEU A 58 -6.59 -8.06 -16.36
N ARG A 59 -7.93 -8.05 -16.35
CA ARG A 59 -8.73 -7.47 -17.45
C ARG A 59 -8.41 -5.99 -17.60
N LEU A 60 -8.41 -5.21 -16.52
CA LEU A 60 -8.10 -3.77 -16.54
C LEU A 60 -6.64 -3.49 -16.96
N CYS A 61 -5.69 -4.38 -16.63
CA CYS A 61 -4.31 -4.26 -17.10
C CYS A 61 -4.24 -4.35 -18.63
N LYS A 62 -4.94 -5.32 -19.23
CA LYS A 62 -5.02 -5.44 -20.70
C LYS A 62 -5.67 -4.20 -21.37
N GLU A 63 -6.72 -3.69 -20.77
CA GLU A 63 -7.37 -2.48 -21.24
C GLU A 63 -6.44 -1.27 -21.17
N ALA A 64 -5.69 -1.12 -20.06
CA ALA A 64 -4.72 -0.03 -19.90
C ALA A 64 -3.62 -0.06 -20.98
N GLU A 65 -3.06 -1.23 -21.31
CA GLU A 65 -2.09 -1.35 -22.39
C GLU A 65 -2.72 -1.02 -23.75
N ALA A 66 -3.94 -1.49 -24.03
CA ALA A 66 -4.66 -1.19 -25.26
C ALA A 66 -5.03 0.29 -25.40
N GLU A 67 -5.25 1.00 -24.29
CA GLU A 67 -5.48 2.45 -24.23
C GLU A 67 -4.17 3.27 -24.41
N GLY A 68 -3.02 2.61 -24.54
CA GLY A 68 -1.72 3.24 -24.72
C GLY A 68 -1.18 3.87 -23.43
N CYS A 69 -1.44 3.26 -22.28
CA CYS A 69 -0.76 3.64 -21.04
C CYS A 69 0.71 3.21 -21.07
N ASP A 70 1.57 4.00 -20.43
CA ASP A 70 3.00 3.74 -20.31
C ASP A 70 3.34 2.88 -19.09
N GLY A 71 2.41 2.76 -18.13
CA GLY A 71 2.57 1.96 -16.92
C GLY A 71 1.27 1.83 -16.12
N ILE A 72 1.27 0.89 -15.20
CA ILE A 72 0.12 0.53 -14.36
C ILE A 72 0.55 0.55 -12.90
N PHE A 73 -0.28 1.17 -12.05
CA PHE A 73 -0.22 1.07 -10.60
C PHE A 73 -1.47 0.33 -10.11
N ILE A 74 -1.29 -0.84 -9.50
CA ILE A 74 -2.34 -1.58 -8.82
C ILE A 74 -2.38 -1.08 -7.37
N ASN A 75 -3.39 -0.30 -7.04
CA ASN A 75 -3.49 0.48 -5.81
C ASN A 75 -3.93 -0.39 -4.63
N CYS A 76 -3.04 -1.25 -4.16
CA CYS A 76 -3.19 -2.09 -2.98
C CYS A 76 -1.82 -2.52 -2.47
N PHE A 77 -1.64 -2.56 -1.16
CA PHE A 77 -0.38 -3.00 -0.54
C PHE A 77 -0.15 -4.51 -0.66
N GLY A 78 -1.18 -5.33 -0.82
CA GLY A 78 -1.05 -6.77 -1.04
C GLY A 78 -0.57 -7.16 -2.45
N ASP A 79 -0.37 -6.20 -3.36
CA ASP A 79 0.06 -6.42 -4.75
C ASP A 79 -0.80 -7.45 -5.53
N PRO A 80 -2.16 -7.39 -5.44
CA PRO A 80 -3.02 -8.40 -6.04
C PRO A 80 -2.80 -8.52 -7.55
N ALA A 81 -2.46 -9.72 -8.00
CA ALA A 81 -2.20 -10.08 -9.39
C ALA A 81 -1.04 -9.33 -10.08
N VAL A 82 -0.17 -8.58 -9.37
CA VAL A 82 0.96 -7.84 -9.97
C VAL A 82 1.86 -8.76 -10.79
N LYS A 83 2.25 -9.92 -10.25
CA LYS A 83 3.13 -10.87 -10.97
C LYS A 83 2.45 -11.43 -12.22
N ALA A 84 1.19 -11.80 -12.14
CA ALA A 84 0.41 -12.29 -13.29
C ALA A 84 0.18 -11.18 -14.34
N ALA A 85 -0.02 -9.94 -13.90
CA ALA A 85 -0.14 -8.80 -14.80
C ALA A 85 1.16 -8.55 -15.59
N ARG A 86 2.33 -8.70 -14.96
CA ARG A 86 3.65 -8.58 -15.61
C ARG A 86 3.89 -9.65 -16.68
N GLU A 87 3.24 -10.82 -16.59
CA GLU A 87 3.25 -11.84 -17.64
C GLU A 87 2.28 -11.52 -18.79
N LEU A 88 1.27 -10.69 -18.52
CA LEU A 88 0.13 -10.47 -19.41
C LEU A 88 0.30 -9.25 -20.31
N VAL A 89 1.00 -8.20 -19.85
CA VAL A 89 1.22 -6.92 -20.55
C VAL A 89 2.70 -6.62 -20.66
N ASN A 90 3.09 -5.79 -21.66
CA ASN A 90 4.48 -5.41 -21.91
C ASN A 90 4.88 -4.09 -21.24
N ILE A 91 3.92 -3.36 -20.67
CA ILE A 91 4.17 -2.12 -19.94
C ILE A 91 4.47 -2.43 -18.46
N PRO A 92 5.27 -1.59 -17.75
CA PRO A 92 5.56 -1.78 -16.34
C PRO A 92 4.31 -1.83 -15.47
N VAL A 93 4.28 -2.79 -14.52
CA VAL A 93 3.22 -2.94 -13.53
C VAL A 93 3.83 -2.90 -12.13
N PHE A 94 3.31 -2.00 -11.30
CA PHE A 94 3.70 -1.83 -9.91
C PHE A 94 2.47 -1.99 -9.01
N GLY A 95 2.69 -2.49 -7.81
CA GLY A 95 1.73 -2.45 -6.72
C GLY A 95 2.21 -1.54 -5.60
N GLY A 96 1.62 -1.65 -4.42
CA GLY A 96 1.99 -0.82 -3.27
C GLY A 96 3.13 -1.39 -2.44
N PHE A 97 3.27 -2.73 -2.37
CA PHE A 97 4.25 -3.38 -1.50
C PHE A 97 5.69 -3.21 -2.00
N GLU A 98 6.00 -3.70 -3.21
CA GLU A 98 7.39 -3.73 -3.68
C GLU A 98 8.05 -2.33 -3.69
N PRO A 99 7.44 -1.25 -4.24
CA PRO A 99 8.07 0.07 -4.23
C PRO A 99 8.28 0.64 -2.84
N ALA A 100 7.28 0.51 -1.94
CA ALA A 100 7.39 0.99 -0.56
C ALA A 100 8.51 0.27 0.19
N MET A 101 8.62 -1.05 0.04
CA MET A 101 9.67 -1.83 0.68
C MET A 101 11.05 -1.52 0.10
N HIS A 102 11.20 -1.32 -1.22
CA HIS A 102 12.47 -0.93 -1.81
C HIS A 102 12.94 0.45 -1.32
N LEU A 103 12.02 1.41 -1.15
CA LEU A 103 12.35 2.70 -0.53
C LEU A 103 12.79 2.50 0.92
N ALA A 104 12.04 1.75 1.71
CA ALA A 104 12.35 1.47 3.11
C ALA A 104 13.73 0.80 3.30
N LEU A 105 14.08 -0.14 2.42
CA LEU A 105 15.38 -0.84 2.42
C LEU A 105 16.57 0.11 2.22
N GLY A 106 16.37 1.23 1.51
CA GLY A 106 17.39 2.27 1.35
C GLY A 106 17.56 3.16 2.57
N LEU A 107 16.61 3.14 3.51
CA LEU A 107 16.57 4.03 4.67
C LEU A 107 16.88 3.33 5.99
N ALA A 108 16.62 2.01 6.10
CA ALA A 108 16.73 1.29 7.36
C ALA A 108 17.07 -0.19 7.16
N ASP A 109 17.68 -0.81 8.18
CA ASP A 109 17.99 -2.25 8.19
C ASP A 109 16.84 -3.09 8.74
N LYS A 110 16.02 -2.55 9.64
CA LYS A 110 14.87 -3.20 10.25
C LYS A 110 13.59 -2.40 9.99
N ILE A 111 12.69 -2.99 9.25
CA ILE A 111 11.46 -2.35 8.80
C ILE A 111 10.27 -3.00 9.49
N ALA A 112 9.41 -2.21 10.10
CA ALA A 112 8.08 -2.65 10.53
C ALA A 112 7.06 -2.37 9.44
N ILE A 113 6.14 -3.31 9.19
CA ILE A 113 4.96 -3.07 8.38
C ILE A 113 3.77 -2.96 9.32
N ILE A 114 3.04 -1.84 9.24
CA ILE A 114 1.84 -1.63 10.06
C ILE A 114 0.62 -1.53 9.14
N SER A 115 -0.27 -2.50 9.25
CA SER A 115 -1.45 -2.63 8.41
C SER A 115 -2.75 -2.46 9.20
N VAL A 116 -3.88 -2.73 8.56
CA VAL A 116 -5.23 -2.43 9.04
C VAL A 116 -5.73 -3.43 10.08
N MET A 117 -5.99 -4.66 9.68
CA MET A 117 -6.63 -5.72 10.49
C MET A 117 -5.73 -6.94 10.65
N LYS A 118 -5.95 -7.74 11.70
CA LYS A 118 -5.15 -8.95 11.96
C LYS A 118 -5.26 -10.01 10.87
N ASN A 119 -6.41 -10.11 10.21
CA ASN A 119 -6.63 -11.06 9.13
C ASN A 119 -5.85 -10.74 7.85
N VAL A 120 -5.32 -9.51 7.70
CA VAL A 120 -4.44 -9.10 6.60
C VAL A 120 -2.99 -9.58 6.82
N LEU A 121 -2.57 -9.78 8.07
CA LEU A 121 -1.15 -10.03 8.39
C LEU A 121 -0.57 -11.25 7.67
N PRO A 122 -1.24 -12.43 7.61
CA PRO A 122 -0.69 -13.58 6.88
C PRO A 122 -0.46 -13.30 5.38
N MET A 123 -1.32 -12.51 4.74
CA MET A 123 -1.17 -12.11 3.34
C MET A 123 0.09 -11.25 3.15
N ILE A 124 0.31 -10.26 4.03
CA ILE A 124 1.50 -9.39 3.99
C ILE A 124 2.77 -10.19 4.32
N GLU A 125 2.73 -11.07 5.31
CA GLU A 125 3.85 -11.98 5.63
C GLU A 125 4.19 -12.88 4.43
N GLY A 126 3.17 -13.32 3.68
CA GLY A 126 3.34 -14.03 2.42
C GLY A 126 4.08 -13.21 1.36
N GLU A 127 3.75 -11.91 1.20
CA GLU A 127 4.47 -11.02 0.27
C GLU A 127 5.91 -10.75 0.74
N VAL A 128 6.14 -10.60 2.05
CA VAL A 128 7.50 -10.50 2.63
C VAL A 128 8.33 -11.73 2.27
N ALA A 129 7.77 -12.94 2.44
CA ALA A 129 8.45 -14.19 2.12
C ALA A 129 8.70 -14.36 0.60
N LYS A 130 7.70 -14.06 -0.24
CA LYS A 130 7.83 -14.11 -1.72
C LYS A 130 8.90 -13.15 -2.24
N SER A 131 9.15 -12.06 -1.52
CA SER A 131 10.15 -11.03 -1.85
C SER A 131 11.51 -11.24 -1.16
N HIS A 132 11.67 -12.30 -0.38
CA HIS A 132 12.89 -12.64 0.39
C HIS A 132 13.31 -11.52 1.36
N LEU A 133 12.34 -10.88 2.03
CA LEU A 133 12.55 -9.75 2.94
C LEU A 133 12.46 -10.13 4.42
N GLU A 134 12.33 -11.43 4.79
CA GLU A 134 12.19 -11.91 6.16
C GLU A 134 13.37 -11.50 7.06
N GLY A 135 14.55 -11.31 6.48
CA GLY A 135 15.73 -10.82 7.21
C GLY A 135 15.74 -9.30 7.46
N ARG A 136 14.85 -8.55 6.83
CA ARG A 136 14.77 -7.08 6.87
C ARG A 136 13.46 -6.57 7.50
N VAL A 137 12.37 -7.31 7.37
CA VAL A 137 11.09 -7.02 8.04
C VAL A 137 11.13 -7.61 9.44
N CYS A 138 11.18 -6.76 10.46
CA CYS A 138 11.26 -7.20 11.85
C CYS A 138 9.90 -7.57 12.44
N CYS A 139 8.82 -7.00 11.94
CA CYS A 139 7.45 -7.36 12.33
C CYS A 139 6.43 -6.88 11.29
N VAL A 140 5.27 -7.58 11.27
CA VAL A 140 4.04 -7.15 10.60
C VAL A 140 2.97 -7.01 11.67
N ARG A 141 2.38 -5.81 11.81
CA ARG A 141 1.48 -5.46 12.90
C ARG A 141 0.19 -4.84 12.38
N SER A 142 -0.88 -4.84 13.17
CA SER A 142 -2.17 -4.23 12.81
C SER A 142 -2.59 -3.17 13.82
N ILE A 143 -3.31 -2.16 13.32
CA ILE A 143 -3.96 -1.15 14.16
C ILE A 143 -5.39 -1.52 14.54
N ASP A 144 -5.90 -2.64 14.03
CA ASP A 144 -7.27 -3.15 14.23
C ASP A 144 -8.37 -2.11 13.84
N ILE A 145 -8.12 -1.35 12.76
CA ILE A 145 -9.07 -0.42 12.15
C ILE A 145 -9.41 -0.96 10.75
N PRO A 146 -10.70 -1.24 10.44
CA PRO A 146 -11.13 -1.66 9.11
C PRO A 146 -10.82 -0.61 8.04
N VAL A 147 -10.57 -1.04 6.80
CA VAL A 147 -10.23 -0.15 5.69
C VAL A 147 -11.27 0.95 5.48
N GLU A 148 -12.55 0.64 5.66
CA GLU A 148 -13.67 1.58 5.50
C GLU A 148 -13.69 2.69 6.58
N GLU A 149 -12.98 2.50 7.71
CA GLU A 149 -12.92 3.47 8.82
C GLU A 149 -11.65 4.33 8.80
N LEU A 150 -10.73 4.15 7.85
CA LEU A 150 -9.47 4.90 7.76
C LEU A 150 -9.65 6.41 7.49
N GLN A 151 -10.85 6.84 7.13
CA GLN A 151 -11.22 8.26 6.95
C GLN A 151 -11.15 9.09 8.26
N GLN A 152 -11.10 8.43 9.41
CA GLN A 152 -11.00 9.09 10.72
C GLN A 152 -9.52 9.40 11.02
N HIS A 153 -9.00 10.48 10.40
CA HIS A 153 -7.59 10.87 10.40
C HIS A 153 -6.93 10.83 11.78
N ASP A 154 -7.49 11.56 12.78
CA ASP A 154 -6.90 11.64 14.12
C ASP A 154 -6.82 10.27 14.82
N ARG A 155 -7.84 9.42 14.64
CA ARG A 155 -7.88 8.06 15.18
C ARG A 155 -6.81 7.20 14.50
N LEU A 156 -6.69 7.31 13.18
CA LEU A 156 -5.70 6.58 12.40
C LEU A 156 -4.28 6.97 12.80
N VAL A 157 -3.95 8.26 12.80
CA VAL A 157 -2.62 8.76 13.17
C VAL A 157 -2.25 8.31 14.58
N LYS A 158 -3.18 8.44 15.55
CA LYS A 158 -2.94 8.00 16.93
C LYS A 158 -2.62 6.51 17.01
N ALA A 159 -3.42 5.66 16.36
CA ALA A 159 -3.22 4.21 16.37
C ALA A 159 -1.89 3.82 15.70
N LEU A 160 -1.53 4.48 14.58
CA LEU A 160 -0.26 4.26 13.90
C LEU A 160 0.94 4.66 14.77
N ILE A 161 0.88 5.79 15.49
CA ILE A 161 1.95 6.20 16.42
C ILE A 161 2.10 5.17 17.55
N GLU A 162 1.00 4.73 18.16
CA GLU A 162 1.03 3.75 19.26
C GLU A 162 1.66 2.44 18.79
N GLU A 163 1.25 1.93 17.62
CA GLU A 163 1.76 0.66 17.11
C GLU A 163 3.20 0.79 16.57
N ALA A 164 3.57 1.94 16.00
CA ALA A 164 4.95 2.22 15.61
C ALA A 164 5.90 2.23 16.84
N ILE A 165 5.49 2.82 17.97
CA ILE A 165 6.27 2.79 19.21
C ILE A 165 6.42 1.34 19.70
N ASN A 166 5.38 0.51 19.62
CA ASN A 166 5.46 -0.90 19.95
C ASN A 166 6.49 -1.62 19.07
N ALA A 167 6.45 -1.39 17.73
CA ALA A 167 7.40 -1.97 16.80
C ALA A 167 8.84 -1.52 17.06
N ILE A 168 9.07 -0.24 17.42
CA ILE A 168 10.38 0.29 17.75
C ILE A 168 10.92 -0.36 19.05
N THR A 169 10.12 -0.38 20.10
CA THR A 169 10.55 -0.78 21.42
C THR A 169 10.65 -2.28 21.60
N THR A 170 9.83 -3.05 20.93
CA THR A 170 9.74 -4.51 21.05
C THR A 170 10.55 -5.23 19.97
N ASP A 171 10.45 -4.77 18.70
CA ASP A 171 11.03 -5.48 17.55
C ASP A 171 12.27 -4.77 17.00
N GLY A 172 12.56 -3.57 17.50
CA GLY A 172 13.71 -2.76 17.09
C GLY A 172 13.58 -2.16 15.69
N ALA A 173 12.36 -1.80 15.28
CA ALA A 173 12.11 -1.16 14.01
C ALA A 173 12.88 0.17 13.88
N GLN A 174 13.42 0.41 12.69
CA GLN A 174 14.19 1.61 12.31
C GLN A 174 13.48 2.40 11.20
N ALA A 175 12.45 1.83 10.58
CA ALA A 175 11.52 2.48 9.67
C ALA A 175 10.16 1.81 9.78
N VAL A 176 9.11 2.53 9.42
CA VAL A 176 7.73 2.02 9.32
C VAL A 176 7.25 2.16 7.89
N ALA A 177 6.76 1.07 7.31
CA ALA A 177 5.98 1.08 6.07
C ALA A 177 4.49 0.93 6.42
N LEU A 178 3.66 1.84 5.89
CA LEU A 178 2.22 1.80 6.07
C LEU A 178 1.62 0.76 5.11
N GLY A 179 1.13 -0.33 5.68
CA GLY A 179 0.69 -1.54 4.99
C GLY A 179 -0.70 -1.47 4.36
N CYS A 180 -1.14 -0.29 3.96
CA CYS A 180 -2.38 -0.09 3.20
C CYS A 180 -2.28 1.18 2.36
N THR A 181 -2.57 1.09 1.06
CA THR A 181 -2.56 2.25 0.16
C THR A 181 -3.70 3.24 0.41
N ALA A 182 -4.66 2.90 1.27
CA ALA A 182 -5.68 3.83 1.74
C ALA A 182 -5.22 4.68 2.94
N MET A 183 -4.05 4.39 3.53
CA MET A 183 -3.39 5.22 4.54
C MET A 183 -2.60 6.33 3.84
N VAL A 184 -3.29 7.37 3.41
CA VAL A 184 -2.69 8.51 2.68
C VAL A 184 -2.76 9.78 3.50
N ASP A 185 -1.78 10.68 3.28
CA ASP A 185 -1.70 11.99 3.94
C ASP A 185 -1.55 11.89 5.47
N VAL A 186 -0.91 10.82 5.96
CA VAL A 186 -0.74 10.54 7.40
C VAL A 186 0.71 10.33 7.83
N ALA A 187 1.63 10.02 6.91
CA ALA A 187 3.01 9.70 7.26
C ALA A 187 3.73 10.85 7.96
N GLU A 188 3.53 12.09 7.50
CA GLU A 188 4.14 13.28 8.11
C GLU A 188 3.63 13.48 9.55
N ASP A 189 2.34 13.32 9.81
CA ASP A 189 1.75 13.44 11.14
C ASP A 189 2.19 12.31 12.08
N VAL A 190 2.28 11.09 11.56
CA VAL A 190 2.82 9.94 12.33
C VAL A 190 4.28 10.18 12.68
N GLN A 191 5.11 10.61 11.72
CA GLN A 191 6.52 10.90 11.97
C GLN A 191 6.71 12.04 12.96
N ALA A 192 5.93 13.13 12.84
CA ALA A 192 5.94 14.22 13.80
C ALA A 192 5.52 13.76 15.21
N GLY A 193 4.51 12.91 15.30
CA GLY A 193 4.05 12.32 16.56
C GLY A 193 5.12 11.41 17.21
N LEU A 194 5.83 10.62 16.42
CA LEU A 194 6.96 9.79 16.87
C LEU A 194 8.12 10.66 17.37
N LEU A 195 8.45 11.73 16.65
CA LEU A 195 9.50 12.67 17.05
C LEU A 195 9.21 13.33 18.41
N LEU A 196 7.96 13.72 18.65
CA LEU A 196 7.51 14.26 19.96
C LEU A 196 7.68 13.23 21.12
N LYS A 197 7.72 11.94 20.80
CA LYS A 197 7.98 10.84 21.73
C LYS A 197 9.44 10.44 21.82
N GLY A 198 10.33 11.12 21.09
CA GLY A 198 11.78 10.86 21.09
C GLY A 198 12.24 9.83 20.05
N TYR A 199 11.40 9.47 19.09
CA TYR A 199 11.74 8.51 18.02
C TYR A 199 11.82 9.24 16.68
N ASP A 200 13.02 9.27 16.08
CA ASP A 200 13.26 9.87 14.76
C ASP A 200 13.51 8.75 13.75
N ILE A 201 12.45 8.22 13.17
CA ILE A 201 12.51 7.17 12.14
C ILE A 201 11.61 7.52 10.95
N PRO A 202 11.97 7.10 9.73
CA PRO A 202 11.14 7.34 8.55
C PRO A 202 9.83 6.53 8.59
N VAL A 203 8.78 7.18 8.10
CA VAL A 203 7.45 6.56 7.87
C VAL A 203 7.15 6.67 6.37
N ILE A 204 6.88 5.54 5.73
CA ILE A 204 6.70 5.42 4.29
C ILE A 204 5.25 5.08 3.96
N GLU A 205 4.61 5.90 3.13
CA GLU A 205 3.30 5.61 2.54
C GLU A 205 3.44 4.85 1.23
N ALA A 206 2.67 3.78 1.06
CA ALA A 206 2.71 2.94 -0.12
C ALA A 206 2.07 3.56 -1.38
N ALA A 207 1.37 4.69 -1.24
CA ALA A 207 0.70 5.39 -2.33
C ALA A 207 1.47 6.65 -2.82
N GLN A 208 2.65 6.93 -2.28
CA GLN A 208 3.61 7.97 -2.73
C GLN A 208 4.59 7.37 -3.74
#